data_35be94383fe14d698050d63471ff61e6
#
_entry.id   35be94383fe14d698050d63471ff61e6
#
_cell.length_a   1.000
_cell.length_b   1.000
_cell.length_c   1.000
_cell.angle_alpha   90.00
_cell.angle_beta   90.00
_cell.angle_gamma   90.00
#
_symmetry.space_group_name_H-M   'P 1'
#
loop_
_entity.id
_entity.type
_entity.pdbx_description
1 polymer ?
#
loop_
_entity_poly.entity_id
_entity_poly.type
_entity_poly.pdbx_seq_one_letter_code
_entity_poly.pdbx_strand_id
1 'polypeptide(L)'
;IFSAGNNEYKTSGILATLPYWIPDLEKGWINVNGLTSKNSNREGDFIWDNLKPLAGAGAAKNWTITTTADYFIEVDGQKKVYSGTSYSAPRVTATAALINEKYPFMTGDLLRQTILSTATDIGDEGVDDVYGWGLLNIDKALKGPALFDKRLALGDNVYITLDGSNKVYQFDNDISGDAGLVLRGSGTLILNGTSTYMGETNVGDN
;
A
#
# COMPACT_ATOMS: atom_id res chain seq x y z
N ILE A 1 3.78 -2.09 9.70
CA ILE A 1 2.56 -2.64 9.09
C ILE A 1 1.71 -3.24 10.21
N PHE A 2 0.46 -2.79 10.36
CA PHE A 2 -0.43 -3.15 11.46
C PHE A 2 -1.77 -3.63 10.92
N SER A 3 -2.35 -4.65 11.54
CA SER A 3 -3.70 -5.12 11.23
C SER A 3 -4.76 -4.17 11.79
N ALA A 4 -5.79 -3.86 10.98
CA ALA A 4 -6.83 -2.89 11.33
C ALA A 4 -7.74 -3.34 12.47
N GLY A 5 -7.96 -4.64 12.62
CA GLY A 5 -8.90 -5.23 13.57
C GLY A 5 -10.00 -6.05 12.88
N ASN A 6 -10.79 -6.80 13.68
CA ASN A 6 -11.74 -7.79 13.16
C ASN A 6 -13.17 -7.60 13.74
N ASN A 7 -13.48 -6.41 14.23
CA ASN A 7 -14.71 -6.19 15.00
C ASN A 7 -15.81 -5.48 14.20
N GLU A 8 -15.64 -5.34 12.88
CA GLU A 8 -16.58 -4.65 11.98
C GLU A 8 -16.88 -3.19 12.41
N TYR A 9 -15.97 -2.57 13.19
CA TYR A 9 -16.10 -1.16 13.56
C TYR A 9 -15.82 -0.24 12.36
N LYS A 10 -16.41 0.94 12.37
CA LYS A 10 -16.20 1.97 11.34
C LYS A 10 -14.78 2.56 11.33
N THR A 11 -13.95 2.20 12.29
CA THR A 11 -12.57 2.66 12.41
C THR A 11 -11.64 1.52 12.81
N SER A 12 -10.40 1.65 12.43
CA SER A 12 -9.34 0.71 12.78
C SER A 12 -8.96 0.78 14.27
N GLY A 13 -8.30 -0.27 14.77
CA GLY A 13 -7.84 -0.36 16.14
C GLY A 13 -6.78 0.70 16.50
N ILE A 14 -6.58 0.91 17.80
CA ILE A 14 -5.77 2.02 18.33
C ILE A 14 -4.31 2.02 17.81
N LEU A 15 -3.67 0.85 17.71
CA LEU A 15 -2.31 0.77 17.16
C LEU A 15 -2.27 1.12 15.67
N ALA A 16 -3.25 0.70 14.91
CA ALA A 16 -3.36 1.00 13.49
C ALA A 16 -3.63 2.50 13.23
N THR A 17 -4.26 3.19 14.18
CA THR A 17 -4.59 4.63 14.10
C THR A 17 -3.58 5.53 14.80
N LEU A 18 -2.47 5.01 15.30
CA LEU A 18 -1.50 5.78 16.10
C LEU A 18 -0.97 7.06 15.40
N PRO A 19 -0.72 7.10 14.08
CA PRO A 19 -0.32 8.33 13.39
C PRO A 19 -1.34 9.49 13.50
N TYR A 20 -2.61 9.20 13.73
CA TYR A 20 -3.61 10.24 13.99
C TYR A 20 -3.26 11.09 15.22
N TRP A 21 -2.63 10.47 16.23
CA TRP A 21 -2.24 11.12 17.48
C TRP A 21 -0.78 11.58 17.45
N ILE A 22 0.07 10.92 16.66
CA ILE A 22 1.50 11.18 16.54
C ILE A 22 1.83 11.20 15.04
N PRO A 23 1.60 12.34 14.34
CA PRO A 23 1.72 12.42 12.86
C PRO A 23 3.10 12.03 12.33
N ASP A 24 4.17 12.26 13.05
CA ASP A 24 5.54 11.90 12.63
C ASP A 24 5.73 10.40 12.36
N LEU A 25 4.85 9.56 12.90
CA LEU A 25 4.89 8.11 12.65
C LEU A 25 4.36 7.72 11.27
N GLU A 26 3.59 8.58 10.60
CA GLU A 26 2.89 8.21 9.36
C GLU A 26 3.84 7.73 8.25
N LYS A 27 5.03 8.32 8.14
CA LYS A 27 6.06 7.92 7.16
C LYS A 27 6.47 6.44 7.25
N GLY A 28 6.37 5.85 8.43
CA GLY A 28 6.70 4.43 8.67
C GLY A 28 5.47 3.54 8.89
N TRP A 29 4.25 4.02 8.61
CA TRP A 29 3.02 3.35 9.03
C TRP A 29 2.15 2.89 7.88
N ILE A 30 1.74 1.63 7.90
CA ILE A 30 0.68 1.10 7.04
C ILE A 30 -0.33 0.37 7.91
N ASN A 31 -1.58 0.78 7.84
CA ASN A 31 -2.73 0.07 8.38
C ASN A 31 -3.27 -0.89 7.32
N VAL A 32 -3.54 -2.14 7.70
CA VAL A 32 -4.01 -3.15 6.77
C VAL A 32 -5.41 -3.62 7.15
N ASN A 33 -6.37 -3.26 6.31
CA ASN A 33 -7.73 -3.79 6.41
C ASN A 33 -7.87 -5.12 5.66
N GLY A 34 -8.91 -5.87 5.97
CA GLY A 34 -9.15 -7.20 5.41
C GLY A 34 -10.54 -7.35 4.84
N LEU A 35 -10.64 -7.97 3.68
CA LEU A 35 -11.90 -8.41 3.08
C LEU A 35 -12.13 -9.89 3.33
N THR A 36 -13.30 -10.23 3.84
CA THR A 36 -13.73 -11.62 4.07
C THR A 36 -15.02 -11.93 3.37
N SER A 37 -15.15 -13.14 2.85
CA SER A 37 -16.44 -13.67 2.41
C SER A 37 -17.16 -14.28 3.61
N LYS A 38 -18.24 -13.65 4.11
CA LYS A 38 -19.03 -14.19 5.24
C LYS A 38 -19.65 -15.57 4.99
N ASN A 39 -19.59 -16.09 3.76
CA ASN A 39 -20.06 -17.41 3.38
C ASN A 39 -18.94 -18.46 3.31
N SER A 40 -17.88 -18.30 4.06
CA SER A 40 -16.69 -19.17 4.08
C SER A 40 -16.92 -20.62 4.56
N ASN A 41 -18.16 -21.07 4.73
CA ASN A 41 -18.50 -22.48 4.93
C ASN A 41 -18.55 -23.29 3.62
N ARG A 42 -18.24 -22.69 2.47
CA ARG A 42 -18.16 -23.38 1.18
C ARG A 42 -16.70 -23.56 0.76
N GLU A 43 -16.31 -24.80 0.63
CA GLU A 43 -15.09 -25.20 -0.06
C GLU A 43 -15.05 -24.59 -1.47
N GLY A 44 -13.98 -23.85 -1.76
CA GLY A 44 -13.51 -23.71 -3.13
C GLY A 44 -13.79 -22.40 -3.87
N ASP A 45 -14.77 -21.60 -3.50
CA ASP A 45 -15.09 -20.39 -4.28
C ASP A 45 -14.84 -19.11 -3.49
N PHE A 46 -13.76 -18.41 -3.85
CA PHE A 46 -13.55 -17.03 -3.46
C PHE A 46 -14.52 -16.15 -4.28
N ILE A 47 -15.69 -15.87 -3.70
CA ILE A 47 -16.72 -15.07 -4.36
C ILE A 47 -16.44 -13.60 -4.07
N TRP A 48 -15.91 -12.88 -5.05
CA TRP A 48 -15.60 -11.44 -4.97
C TRP A 48 -16.83 -10.58 -4.70
N ASP A 49 -18.02 -11.02 -5.13
CA ASP A 49 -19.25 -10.21 -5.13
C ASP A 49 -19.87 -9.96 -3.74
N ASN A 50 -19.35 -10.58 -2.67
CA ASN A 50 -19.90 -10.45 -1.32
C ASN A 50 -18.83 -10.23 -0.23
N LEU A 51 -17.69 -9.67 -0.61
CA LEU A 51 -16.65 -9.36 0.34
C LEU A 51 -17.05 -8.19 1.25
N LYS A 52 -16.83 -8.36 2.55
CA LYS A 52 -17.06 -7.32 3.56
C LYS A 52 -15.77 -6.98 4.26
N PRO A 53 -15.54 -5.69 4.57
CA PRO A 53 -14.41 -5.27 5.37
C PRO A 53 -14.55 -5.76 6.82
N LEU A 54 -13.46 -6.22 7.41
CA LEU A 54 -13.38 -6.62 8.83
C LEU A 54 -13.29 -5.42 9.77
N ALA A 55 -12.85 -4.27 9.26
CA ALA A 55 -12.84 -2.99 9.95
C ALA A 55 -13.00 -1.86 8.93
N GLY A 56 -13.31 -0.65 9.37
CA GLY A 56 -13.19 0.57 8.55
C GLY A 56 -11.79 1.17 8.70
N ALA A 57 -11.35 1.93 7.71
CA ALA A 57 -10.14 2.73 7.78
C ALA A 57 -10.33 3.91 8.76
N GLY A 58 -11.45 4.64 8.65
CA GLY A 58 -11.80 5.78 9.49
C GLY A 58 -10.68 6.83 9.50
N ALA A 59 -10.24 7.22 10.70
CA ALA A 59 -9.16 8.20 10.88
C ALA A 59 -7.81 7.76 10.27
N ALA A 60 -7.64 6.46 9.97
CA ALA A 60 -6.42 5.91 9.39
C ALA A 60 -6.44 5.86 7.85
N LYS A 61 -7.44 6.39 7.18
CA LYS A 61 -7.63 6.22 5.73
C LYS A 61 -6.42 6.59 4.88
N ASN A 62 -5.67 7.62 5.26
CA ASN A 62 -4.51 8.11 4.49
C ASN A 62 -3.31 7.14 4.50
N TRP A 63 -3.26 6.19 5.43
CA TRP A 63 -2.23 5.16 5.49
C TRP A 63 -2.80 3.74 5.53
N THR A 64 -4.02 3.57 5.03
CA THR A 64 -4.71 2.27 4.97
C THR A 64 -4.66 1.67 3.57
N ILE A 65 -4.32 0.39 3.53
CA ILE A 65 -4.47 -0.49 2.36
C ILE A 65 -5.39 -1.65 2.73
N THR A 66 -6.18 -2.12 1.78
CA THR A 66 -7.08 -3.26 1.96
C THR A 66 -6.60 -4.46 1.17
N THR A 67 -6.72 -5.67 1.70
CA THR A 67 -6.47 -6.92 0.97
C THR A 67 -7.36 -8.04 1.49
N THR A 68 -7.28 -9.23 0.93
CA THR A 68 -8.07 -10.38 1.38
C THR A 68 -7.64 -10.84 2.77
N ALA A 69 -8.62 -11.19 3.61
CA ALA A 69 -8.41 -11.64 4.98
C ALA A 69 -8.54 -13.15 5.15
N ASP A 70 -9.07 -13.86 4.14
CA ASP A 70 -9.30 -15.28 4.23
C ASP A 70 -8.03 -16.08 3.94
N TYR A 71 -7.79 -17.08 4.79
CA TYR A 71 -6.67 -18.00 4.70
C TYR A 71 -7.17 -19.44 4.74
N PHE A 72 -6.77 -20.22 3.73
CA PHE A 72 -7.16 -21.61 3.59
C PHE A 72 -6.02 -22.51 4.06
N ILE A 73 -6.30 -23.41 4.99
CA ILE A 73 -5.35 -24.43 5.44
C ILE A 73 -6.02 -25.81 5.40
N GLU A 74 -5.19 -26.82 5.21
CA GLU A 74 -5.59 -28.21 5.37
C GLU A 74 -5.03 -28.76 6.69
N VAL A 75 -5.90 -29.22 7.57
CA VAL A 75 -5.56 -29.84 8.86
C VAL A 75 -6.27 -31.18 8.94
N ASP A 76 -5.50 -32.25 9.09
CA ASP A 76 -6.02 -33.62 9.17
C ASP A 76 -6.93 -34.02 7.97
N GLY A 77 -6.54 -33.60 6.76
CA GLY A 77 -7.29 -33.85 5.52
C GLY A 77 -8.57 -33.02 5.38
N GLN A 78 -8.82 -32.09 6.29
CA GLN A 78 -9.95 -31.16 6.22
C GLN A 78 -9.49 -29.75 5.86
N LYS A 79 -10.11 -29.15 4.83
CA LYS A 79 -9.91 -27.75 4.49
C LYS A 79 -10.65 -26.87 5.50
N LYS A 80 -9.92 -25.94 6.11
CA LYS A 80 -10.45 -24.94 7.04
C LYS A 80 -10.14 -23.54 6.52
N VAL A 81 -11.10 -22.64 6.72
CA VAL A 81 -10.95 -21.22 6.38
C VAL A 81 -10.84 -20.43 7.67
N TYR A 82 -9.79 -19.64 7.78
CA TYR A 82 -9.61 -18.66 8.84
C TYR A 82 -9.66 -17.27 8.24
N SER A 83 -10.28 -16.33 8.93
CA SER A 83 -10.40 -14.96 8.47
C SER A 83 -9.92 -13.99 9.53
N GLY A 84 -9.22 -12.96 9.10
CA GLY A 84 -8.73 -11.90 9.99
C GLY A 84 -7.72 -10.98 9.33
N THR A 85 -7.70 -9.72 9.73
CA THR A 85 -6.70 -8.75 9.28
C THR A 85 -5.26 -9.17 9.63
N SER A 86 -5.09 -10.09 10.59
CA SER A 86 -3.81 -10.74 10.89
C SER A 86 -3.28 -11.62 9.74
N TYR A 87 -4.15 -12.07 8.82
CA TYR A 87 -3.76 -12.75 7.57
C TYR A 87 -3.59 -11.77 6.40
N SER A 88 -4.20 -10.59 6.49
CA SER A 88 -4.02 -9.51 5.52
C SER A 88 -2.65 -8.83 5.66
N ALA A 89 -2.23 -8.50 6.89
CA ALA A 89 -0.99 -7.80 7.17
C ALA A 89 0.27 -8.50 6.59
N PRO A 90 0.44 -9.84 6.70
CA PRO A 90 1.56 -10.54 6.08
C PRO A 90 1.62 -10.45 4.55
N ARG A 91 0.48 -10.32 3.87
CA ARG A 91 0.43 -10.12 2.40
C ARG A 91 1.05 -8.78 2.00
N VAL A 92 0.73 -7.73 2.74
CA VAL A 92 1.33 -6.39 2.55
C VAL A 92 2.82 -6.42 2.89
N THR A 93 3.21 -7.14 3.95
CA THR A 93 4.62 -7.31 4.32
C THR A 93 5.42 -8.04 3.24
N ALA A 94 4.87 -9.12 2.68
CA ALA A 94 5.48 -9.83 1.57
C ALA A 94 5.60 -8.95 0.31
N THR A 95 4.58 -8.15 0.01
CA THR A 95 4.62 -7.18 -1.08
C THR A 95 5.73 -6.15 -0.88
N ALA A 96 5.86 -5.60 0.34
CA ALA A 96 6.93 -4.66 0.66
C ALA A 96 8.33 -5.30 0.48
N ALA A 97 8.49 -6.58 0.87
CA ALA A 97 9.74 -7.32 0.67
C ALA A 97 10.08 -7.51 -0.82
N LEU A 98 9.10 -7.86 -1.64
CA LEU A 98 9.27 -8.00 -3.10
C LEU A 98 9.64 -6.66 -3.77
N ILE A 99 9.00 -5.56 -3.36
CA ILE A 99 9.34 -4.23 -3.86
C ILE A 99 10.76 -3.86 -3.44
N ASN A 100 11.14 -4.11 -2.19
CA ASN A 100 12.48 -3.81 -1.69
C ASN A 100 13.57 -4.64 -2.37
N GLU A 101 13.30 -5.89 -2.74
CA GLU A 101 14.20 -6.71 -3.53
C GLU A 101 14.44 -6.09 -4.91
N LYS A 102 13.38 -5.63 -5.58
CA LYS A 102 13.47 -5.00 -6.90
C LYS A 102 14.07 -3.59 -6.86
N TYR A 103 13.76 -2.83 -5.82
CA TYR A 103 14.14 -1.43 -5.64
C TYR A 103 14.81 -1.22 -4.27
N PRO A 104 16.03 -1.75 -4.04
CA PRO A 104 16.68 -1.74 -2.72
C PRO A 104 17.05 -0.34 -2.20
N PHE A 105 16.96 0.69 -3.04
CA PHE A 105 17.15 2.08 -2.64
C PHE A 105 15.91 2.68 -1.95
N MET A 106 14.74 2.02 -2.04
CA MET A 106 13.53 2.56 -1.46
C MET A 106 13.59 2.56 0.06
N THR A 107 13.37 3.73 0.64
CA THR A 107 13.15 3.87 2.08
C THR A 107 11.82 3.25 2.49
N GLY A 108 11.62 3.00 3.80
CA GLY A 108 10.33 2.53 4.31
C GLY A 108 9.15 3.45 3.92
N ASP A 109 9.39 4.77 3.87
CA ASP A 109 8.41 5.73 3.43
C ASP A 109 8.09 5.60 1.93
N LEU A 110 9.09 5.44 1.07
CA LEU A 110 8.88 5.25 -0.35
C LEU A 110 8.19 3.91 -0.67
N LEU A 111 8.50 2.84 0.09
CA LEU A 111 7.77 1.56 0.03
C LEU A 111 6.29 1.77 0.38
N ARG A 112 6.00 2.52 1.46
CA ARG A 112 4.63 2.88 1.85
C ARG A 112 3.92 3.63 0.73
N GLN A 113 4.52 4.68 0.21
CA GLN A 113 3.98 5.48 -0.90
C GLN A 113 3.71 4.60 -2.13
N THR A 114 4.63 3.71 -2.49
CA THR A 114 4.48 2.79 -3.62
C THR A 114 3.29 1.85 -3.43
N ILE A 115 3.16 1.22 -2.27
CA ILE A 115 2.06 0.30 -1.97
C ILE A 115 0.71 1.02 -2.03
N LEU A 116 0.60 2.19 -1.41
CA LEU A 116 -0.65 2.94 -1.33
C LEU A 116 -1.03 3.56 -2.68
N SER A 117 -0.07 4.17 -3.40
CA SER A 117 -0.32 4.81 -4.70
C SER A 117 -0.70 3.85 -5.82
N THR A 118 -0.41 2.57 -5.66
CA THR A 118 -0.68 1.54 -6.67
C THR A 118 -1.93 0.72 -6.37
N ALA A 119 -2.63 1.01 -5.28
CA ALA A 119 -3.87 0.34 -4.93
C ALA A 119 -4.90 0.42 -6.08
N THR A 120 -5.73 -0.59 -6.19
CA THR A 120 -6.92 -0.55 -7.02
C THR A 120 -8.05 0.07 -6.21
N ASP A 121 -8.57 1.19 -6.68
CA ASP A 121 -9.66 1.90 -6.01
C ASP A 121 -10.91 1.01 -5.91
N ILE A 122 -11.49 0.96 -4.73
CA ILE A 122 -12.72 0.22 -4.41
C ILE A 122 -13.53 1.00 -3.38
N GLY A 123 -14.84 0.95 -3.47
CA GLY A 123 -15.73 1.71 -2.61
C GLY A 123 -16.08 3.06 -3.21
N ASP A 124 -16.02 4.12 -2.40
CA ASP A 124 -16.19 5.48 -2.88
C ASP A 124 -14.93 5.93 -3.64
N GLU A 125 -15.07 6.78 -4.65
CA GLU A 125 -13.97 7.24 -5.49
C GLU A 125 -12.84 7.88 -4.65
N GLY A 126 -11.63 7.36 -4.82
CA GLY A 126 -10.42 7.85 -4.15
C GLY A 126 -10.23 7.25 -2.76
N VAL A 127 -9.65 8.03 -1.84
CA VAL A 127 -9.34 7.55 -0.48
C VAL A 127 -10.57 7.68 0.41
N ASP A 128 -11.11 6.55 0.86
CA ASP A 128 -12.34 6.49 1.63
C ASP A 128 -12.20 5.96 3.06
N ASP A 129 -13.25 6.14 3.87
CA ASP A 129 -13.26 5.77 5.30
C ASP A 129 -13.37 4.25 5.54
N VAL A 130 -13.64 3.45 4.50
CA VAL A 130 -13.81 2.00 4.62
C VAL A 130 -12.55 1.27 4.17
N TYR A 131 -12.06 1.57 2.96
CA TYR A 131 -10.99 0.81 2.29
C TYR A 131 -9.65 1.55 2.26
N GLY A 132 -9.61 2.81 2.69
CA GLY A 132 -8.42 3.66 2.58
C GLY A 132 -8.09 3.94 1.11
N TRP A 133 -6.88 3.59 0.67
CA TRP A 133 -6.43 3.72 -0.72
C TRP A 133 -7.00 2.65 -1.66
N GLY A 134 -7.68 1.65 -1.12
CA GLY A 134 -8.29 0.57 -1.91
C GLY A 134 -7.57 -0.78 -1.77
N LEU A 135 -7.74 -1.63 -2.77
CA LEU A 135 -7.25 -3.01 -2.77
C LEU A 135 -5.78 -3.09 -3.19
N LEU A 136 -4.98 -3.82 -2.41
CA LEU A 136 -3.57 -4.11 -2.71
C LEU A 136 -3.41 -4.69 -4.12
N ASN A 137 -2.58 -4.05 -4.94
CA ASN A 137 -2.25 -4.47 -6.29
C ASN A 137 -0.74 -4.74 -6.39
N ILE A 138 -0.35 -5.99 -6.21
CA ILE A 138 1.05 -6.42 -6.18
C ILE A 138 1.73 -6.17 -7.52
N ASP A 139 1.05 -6.51 -8.62
CA ASP A 139 1.61 -6.38 -9.98
C ASP A 139 1.91 -4.91 -10.33
N LYS A 140 1.02 -4.00 -9.92
CA LYS A 140 1.23 -2.57 -10.12
C LYS A 140 2.31 -2.03 -9.19
N ALA A 141 2.34 -2.47 -7.93
CA ALA A 141 3.36 -2.04 -6.95
C ALA A 141 4.78 -2.45 -7.36
N LEU A 142 4.95 -3.62 -7.99
CA LEU A 142 6.24 -4.07 -8.53
C LEU A 142 6.72 -3.27 -9.75
N LYS A 143 5.91 -2.41 -10.32
CA LYS A 143 6.28 -1.48 -11.42
C LYS A 143 6.73 -0.10 -10.92
N GLY A 144 6.79 0.11 -9.62
CA GLY A 144 7.12 1.39 -8.99
C GLY A 144 5.87 2.17 -8.57
N PRO A 145 6.01 3.40 -8.04
CA PRO A 145 4.88 4.23 -7.66
C PRO A 145 4.03 4.62 -8.88
N ALA A 146 2.75 4.87 -8.67
CA ALA A 146 1.81 5.32 -9.70
C ALA A 146 1.26 6.72 -9.43
N LEU A 147 1.54 7.29 -8.25
CA LEU A 147 1.04 8.58 -7.85
C LEU A 147 2.10 9.30 -7.00
N PHE A 148 2.46 10.52 -7.40
CA PHE A 148 3.17 11.45 -6.55
C PHE A 148 2.15 12.41 -5.93
N ASP A 149 1.69 12.09 -4.72
CA ASP A 149 0.60 12.77 -4.02
C ASP A 149 1.15 13.39 -2.73
N LYS A 150 0.81 14.65 -2.48
CA LYS A 150 1.29 15.41 -1.30
C LYS A 150 0.86 14.77 0.02
N ARG A 151 -0.28 14.10 0.05
CA ARG A 151 -0.75 13.37 1.24
C ARG A 151 0.12 12.14 1.51
N LEU A 152 0.58 11.46 0.46
CA LEU A 152 1.50 10.32 0.57
C LEU A 152 2.93 10.78 0.88
N ALA A 153 3.41 11.78 0.19
CA ALA A 153 4.74 12.33 0.40
C ALA A 153 4.88 13.05 1.76
N LEU A 154 3.73 13.40 2.38
CA LEU A 154 3.67 14.24 3.59
C LEU A 154 4.46 15.55 3.40
N GLY A 155 4.31 16.13 2.22
CA GLY A 155 5.00 17.34 1.76
C GLY A 155 4.86 17.53 0.26
N ASP A 156 5.58 18.51 -0.28
CA ASP A 156 5.45 18.92 -1.68
C ASP A 156 6.16 17.98 -2.66
N ASN A 157 7.07 17.10 -2.19
CA ASN A 157 7.91 16.29 -3.06
C ASN A 157 8.06 14.85 -2.57
N VAL A 158 8.13 13.93 -3.51
CA VAL A 158 8.63 12.57 -3.32
C VAL A 158 10.15 12.59 -3.45
N TYR A 159 10.85 12.03 -2.46
CA TYR A 159 12.31 12.01 -2.42
C TYR A 159 12.83 10.61 -2.77
N ILE A 160 13.70 10.55 -3.77
CA ILE A 160 14.38 9.34 -4.20
C ILE A 160 15.89 9.58 -4.15
N THR A 161 16.62 8.73 -3.45
CA THR A 161 18.08 8.77 -3.43
C THR A 161 18.61 7.45 -3.96
N LEU A 162 19.34 7.49 -5.06
CA LEU A 162 19.97 6.31 -5.66
C LEU A 162 21.40 6.16 -5.13
N ASP A 163 21.75 4.95 -4.73
CA ASP A 163 23.08 4.59 -4.27
C ASP A 163 23.79 3.67 -5.28
N GLY A 164 24.56 4.21 -6.15
CA GLY A 164 25.38 3.41 -7.06
C GLY A 164 25.38 3.91 -8.50
N SER A 165 26.52 4.46 -8.92
CA SER A 165 26.73 5.14 -10.20
C SER A 165 26.48 4.28 -11.44
N ASN A 166 26.49 2.96 -11.34
CA ASN A 166 26.28 2.03 -12.45
C ASN A 166 24.94 1.29 -12.39
N LYS A 167 24.05 1.62 -11.45
CA LYS A 167 22.75 0.98 -11.33
C LYS A 167 21.70 1.74 -12.13
N VAL A 168 20.86 0.99 -12.83
CA VAL A 168 19.73 1.50 -13.58
C VAL A 168 18.46 0.89 -12.99
N TYR A 169 17.54 1.74 -12.58
CA TYR A 169 16.23 1.34 -12.09
C TYR A 169 15.16 1.90 -13.00
N GLN A 170 14.04 1.22 -13.10
CA GLN A 170 12.96 1.61 -14.00
C GLN A 170 11.61 1.53 -13.28
N PHE A 171 10.82 2.60 -13.39
CA PHE A 171 9.41 2.62 -13.03
C PHE A 171 8.56 2.52 -14.30
N ASP A 172 7.67 1.52 -14.35
CA ASP A 172 6.89 1.21 -15.54
C ASP A 172 5.43 1.71 -15.44
N ASN A 173 5.01 2.18 -14.28
CA ASN A 173 3.68 2.77 -14.13
C ASN A 173 3.61 4.17 -14.75
N ASP A 174 2.43 4.54 -15.23
CA ASP A 174 2.09 5.95 -15.40
C ASP A 174 2.05 6.61 -14.02
N ILE A 175 2.62 7.80 -13.90
CA ILE A 175 2.74 8.52 -12.64
C ILE A 175 2.00 9.86 -12.75
N SER A 176 0.94 10.01 -11.96
CA SER A 176 0.17 11.26 -11.85
C SER A 176 0.33 11.87 -10.44
N GLY A 177 -0.44 12.94 -10.14
CA GLY A 177 -0.52 13.53 -8.81
C GLY A 177 -0.09 14.99 -8.75
N ASP A 178 -0.05 15.53 -7.55
CA ASP A 178 0.18 16.94 -7.27
C ASP A 178 1.53 17.23 -6.58
N ALA A 179 2.28 16.19 -6.18
CA ALA A 179 3.63 16.33 -5.65
C ALA A 179 4.69 16.32 -6.75
N GLY A 180 5.88 16.87 -6.43
CA GLY A 180 7.06 16.83 -7.28
C GLY A 180 7.95 15.61 -7.01
N LEU A 181 9.03 15.52 -7.79
CA LEU A 181 10.10 14.54 -7.63
C LEU A 181 11.42 15.24 -7.31
N VAL A 182 12.09 14.82 -6.24
CA VAL A 182 13.48 15.19 -5.96
C VAL A 182 14.34 13.92 -6.05
N LEU A 183 15.16 13.84 -7.09
CA LEU A 183 16.06 12.72 -7.34
C LEU A 183 17.50 13.12 -6.98
N ARG A 184 18.13 12.35 -6.13
CA ARG A 184 19.49 12.57 -5.61
C ARG A 184 20.37 11.34 -5.76
N GLY A 185 21.67 11.53 -5.49
CA GLY A 185 22.67 10.48 -5.48
C GLY A 185 23.16 10.09 -6.88
N SER A 186 23.70 8.88 -6.99
CA SER A 186 24.33 8.40 -8.22
C SER A 186 23.58 7.17 -8.76
N GLY A 187 23.35 7.14 -10.06
CA GLY A 187 22.61 6.08 -10.73
C GLY A 187 21.63 6.66 -11.76
N THR A 188 20.87 5.78 -12.39
CA THR A 188 19.88 6.15 -13.39
C THR A 188 18.50 5.67 -12.95
N LEU A 189 17.51 6.56 -12.95
CA LEU A 189 16.10 6.22 -12.83
C LEU A 189 15.40 6.51 -14.15
N ILE A 190 14.79 5.49 -14.73
CA ILE A 190 13.98 5.58 -15.94
C ILE A 190 12.51 5.62 -15.53
N LEU A 191 11.81 6.68 -15.92
CA LEU A 191 10.35 6.76 -15.83
C LEU A 191 9.79 6.34 -17.19
N ASN A 192 9.41 5.06 -17.31
CA ASN A 192 9.04 4.43 -18.59
C ASN A 192 7.57 4.68 -18.96
N GLY A 193 6.69 4.86 -17.96
CA GLY A 193 5.30 5.22 -18.16
C GLY A 193 5.10 6.71 -18.47
N THR A 194 3.88 7.11 -18.74
CA THR A 194 3.49 8.51 -18.91
C THR A 194 3.48 9.23 -17.57
N SER A 195 4.31 10.29 -17.46
CA SER A 195 4.36 11.11 -16.25
C SER A 195 3.55 12.40 -16.43
N THR A 196 2.51 12.55 -15.62
CA THR A 196 1.58 13.71 -15.64
C THR A 196 1.47 14.40 -14.28
N TYR A 197 2.35 14.08 -13.33
CA TYR A 197 2.36 14.77 -12.03
C TYR A 197 2.70 16.26 -12.20
N MET A 198 2.10 17.11 -11.35
CA MET A 198 2.11 18.57 -11.54
C MET A 198 3.26 19.27 -10.81
N GLY A 199 3.92 18.60 -9.86
CA GLY A 199 5.05 19.20 -9.14
C GLY A 199 6.33 19.22 -9.96
N GLU A 200 7.31 19.98 -9.51
CA GLU A 200 8.60 20.11 -10.19
C GLU A 200 9.42 18.80 -10.10
N THR A 201 10.20 18.55 -11.15
CA THR A 201 11.25 17.53 -11.13
C THR A 201 12.60 18.19 -10.88
N ASN A 202 13.21 17.89 -9.75
CA ASN A 202 14.52 18.37 -9.36
C ASN A 202 15.52 17.20 -9.35
N VAL A 203 16.58 17.31 -10.14
CA VAL A 203 17.65 16.31 -10.24
C VAL A 203 18.96 16.98 -9.88
N GLY A 204 19.62 16.50 -8.84
CA GLY A 204 20.92 17.02 -8.42
C GLY A 204 21.26 16.74 -6.97
N ASP A 205 22.53 16.90 -6.66
CA ASP A 205 23.08 16.82 -5.32
C ASP A 205 22.86 18.18 -4.63
N ASN A 206 21.89 18.25 -3.71
CA ASN A 206 21.75 19.34 -2.74
C ASN A 206 21.75 18.79 -1.35
#